data_da45f85cc741f6330d47c2c7335d0892
#
_entry.id   da45f85cc741f6330d47c2c7335d0892
#
_cell.length_a   1.000
_cell.length_b   1.000
_cell.length_c   1.000
_cell.angle_alpha   90.00
_cell.angle_beta   90.00
_cell.angle_gamma   90.00
#
_symmetry.space_group_name_H-M   'P 1'
#
loop_
_entity.id
_entity.type
_entity.pdbx_description
1 polymer ?
#
loop_
_entity_poly.entity_id
_entity_poly.type
_entity_poly.pdbx_seq_one_letter_code
_entity_poly.pdbx_strand_id
1 'polypeptide(L)'
;MFFDAVVSTDSYNYFGRDETYLDEKLLPFVKCGGYVYIAIPGMVRDCHDSLPSELLLSWTPEQLDYMHDVSYWTDMVSKCRGAKVLTVEQMQSNEEVWTDRLAQDNEYAVGDRRSMDAGAGKYLNFIKIVLQKK
;
A
#
# COMPACT_ATOMS: atom_id res chain seq x y z
N MET A 1 -6.37 -21.70 13.71
CA MET A 1 -7.53 -20.77 13.73
C MET A 1 -7.61 -20.09 12.37
N PHE A 2 -8.81 -20.01 11.82
CA PHE A 2 -9.04 -19.42 10.50
C PHE A 2 -9.98 -18.24 10.61
N PHE A 3 -9.74 -17.22 9.80
CA PHE A 3 -10.52 -15.98 9.80
C PHE A 3 -11.35 -15.84 8.53
N ASP A 4 -12.54 -15.24 8.64
CA ASP A 4 -13.39 -14.91 7.50
C ASP A 4 -12.79 -13.77 6.65
N ALA A 5 -12.03 -12.89 7.30
CA ALA A 5 -11.34 -11.79 6.65
C ALA A 5 -10.07 -11.41 7.42
N VAL A 6 -9.10 -10.91 6.68
CA VAL A 6 -7.90 -10.29 7.22
C VAL A 6 -7.81 -8.87 6.67
N VAL A 7 -7.57 -7.91 7.54
CA VAL A 7 -7.43 -6.50 7.17
C VAL A 7 -6.02 -6.04 7.54
N SER A 8 -5.34 -5.45 6.59
CA SER A 8 -4.00 -4.89 6.80
C SER A 8 -3.98 -3.44 6.29
N THR A 9 -3.58 -2.52 7.16
CA THR A 9 -3.48 -1.10 6.80
C THR A 9 -2.06 -0.61 7.06
N ASP A 10 -1.52 0.11 6.08
CA ASP A 10 -0.23 0.83 6.18
C ASP A 10 0.98 -0.07 6.50
N SER A 11 0.94 -1.34 6.14
CA SER A 11 2.06 -2.26 6.44
C SER A 11 2.37 -3.27 5.34
N TYR A 12 1.40 -3.72 4.57
CA TYR A 12 1.62 -4.75 3.55
C TYR A 12 2.67 -4.36 2.50
N ASN A 13 2.84 -3.08 2.23
CA ASN A 13 3.85 -2.60 1.29
C ASN A 13 5.28 -2.98 1.70
N TYR A 14 5.53 -3.27 2.97
CA TYR A 14 6.83 -3.76 3.45
C TYR A 14 7.06 -5.24 3.16
N PHE A 15 5.99 -6.03 3.06
CA PHE A 15 6.05 -7.49 2.92
C PHE A 15 5.67 -7.97 1.52
N GLY A 16 4.79 -7.24 0.83
CA GLY A 16 4.15 -7.68 -0.40
C GLY A 16 5.04 -7.74 -1.63
N ARG A 17 6.27 -7.27 -1.54
CA ARG A 17 7.27 -7.42 -2.61
C ARG A 17 7.81 -8.85 -2.71
N ASP A 18 7.58 -9.66 -1.70
CA ASP A 18 7.82 -11.09 -1.75
C ASP A 18 6.64 -11.77 -2.42
N GLU A 19 6.87 -12.38 -3.59
CA GLU A 19 5.84 -13.03 -4.41
C GLU A 19 5.13 -14.17 -3.69
N THR A 20 5.78 -14.79 -2.70
CA THR A 20 5.25 -15.93 -1.97
C THR A 20 4.51 -15.53 -0.69
N TYR A 21 4.58 -14.27 -0.28
CA TYR A 21 4.07 -13.84 1.02
C TYR A 21 2.58 -14.13 1.19
N LEU A 22 1.76 -13.81 0.19
CA LEU A 22 0.31 -14.05 0.27
C LEU A 22 0.00 -15.54 0.44
N ASP A 23 0.56 -16.38 -0.42
CA ASP A 23 0.27 -17.83 -0.38
C ASP A 23 0.83 -18.51 0.86
N GLU A 24 2.02 -18.14 1.30
CA GLU A 24 2.73 -18.86 2.36
C GLU A 24 2.49 -18.29 3.76
N LYS A 25 2.29 -16.97 3.88
CA LYS A 25 2.23 -16.29 5.18
C LYS A 25 0.86 -15.77 5.56
N LEU A 26 0.03 -15.38 4.60
CA LEU A 26 -1.24 -14.70 4.89
C LEU A 26 -2.45 -15.61 4.65
N LEU A 27 -2.56 -16.20 3.47
CA LEU A 27 -3.72 -17.03 3.10
C LEU A 27 -3.93 -18.26 3.98
N PRO A 28 -2.90 -18.88 4.58
CA PRO A 28 -3.15 -20.00 5.50
C PRO A 28 -4.07 -19.67 6.67
N PHE A 29 -4.18 -18.40 7.06
CA PHE A 29 -5.06 -17.95 8.14
C PHE A 29 -6.45 -17.56 7.68
N VAL A 30 -6.73 -17.54 6.38
CA VAL A 30 -8.02 -17.15 5.81
C VAL A 30 -8.81 -18.38 5.42
N LYS A 31 -10.11 -18.40 5.75
CA LYS A 31 -11.01 -19.46 5.30
C LYS A 31 -11.19 -19.42 3.80
N CYS A 32 -11.47 -20.58 3.18
CA CYS A 32 -11.86 -20.63 1.78
C CYS A 32 -13.09 -19.74 1.57
N GLY A 33 -13.06 -18.90 0.54
CA GLY A 33 -14.09 -17.88 0.31
C GLY A 33 -13.95 -16.62 1.14
N GLY A 34 -13.03 -16.59 2.11
CA GLY A 34 -12.76 -15.40 2.93
C GLY A 34 -12.01 -14.34 2.16
N TYR A 35 -11.89 -13.15 2.75
CA TYR A 35 -11.36 -11.97 2.09
C TYR A 35 -10.08 -11.47 2.73
N VAL A 36 -9.25 -10.84 1.92
CA VAL A 36 -8.10 -10.05 2.36
C VAL A 36 -8.29 -8.62 1.87
N TYR A 37 -8.27 -7.67 2.80
CA TYR A 37 -8.40 -6.24 2.53
C TYR A 37 -7.10 -5.55 2.92
N ILE A 38 -6.48 -4.87 1.97
CA ILE A 38 -5.20 -4.21 2.16
C ILE A 38 -5.33 -2.75 1.74
N ALA A 39 -4.84 -1.85 2.60
CA ALA A 39 -4.68 -0.43 2.29
C ALA A 39 -3.24 -0.03 2.56
N ILE A 40 -2.56 0.51 1.57
CA ILE A 40 -1.14 0.86 1.64
C ILE A 40 -0.87 2.21 0.98
N PRO A 41 0.13 2.95 1.49
CA PRO A 41 0.63 4.10 0.76
C PRO A 41 1.32 3.63 -0.53
N GLY A 42 1.16 4.39 -1.57
CA GLY A 42 1.70 4.07 -2.88
C GLY A 42 1.99 5.33 -3.69
N MET A 43 2.23 5.12 -4.98
CA MET A 43 2.48 6.19 -5.94
C MET A 43 1.38 6.23 -6.99
N VAL A 44 1.05 7.44 -7.46
CA VAL A 44 0.15 7.61 -8.59
C VAL A 44 0.76 6.95 -9.84
N ARG A 45 2.08 7.13 -9.99
CA ARG A 45 2.89 6.51 -11.02
C ARG A 45 4.29 6.27 -10.47
N ASP A 46 4.85 5.08 -10.70
CA ASP A 46 6.22 4.77 -10.28
C ASP A 46 7.21 5.78 -10.88
N CYS A 47 8.02 6.37 -10.00
CA CYS A 47 9.02 7.37 -10.37
C CYS A 47 10.37 7.09 -9.72
N HIS A 48 10.68 5.82 -9.45
CA HIS A 48 11.93 5.42 -8.77
C HIS A 48 13.19 5.75 -9.60
N ASP A 49 13.06 5.82 -10.91
CA ASP A 49 14.18 6.19 -11.79
C ASP A 49 14.53 7.68 -11.72
N SER A 50 13.58 8.52 -11.30
CA SER A 50 13.77 9.96 -11.18
C SER A 50 12.86 10.49 -10.07
N LEU A 51 13.30 10.31 -8.82
CA LEU A 51 12.52 10.71 -7.66
C LEU A 51 12.36 12.22 -7.57
N PRO A 52 11.12 12.73 -7.47
CA PRO A 52 10.90 14.16 -7.25
C PRO A 52 11.52 14.64 -5.95
N SER A 53 12.09 15.84 -5.97
CA SER A 53 12.74 16.43 -4.78
C SER A 53 11.76 16.62 -3.63
N GLU A 54 10.48 16.86 -3.91
CA GLU A 54 9.43 17.03 -2.90
C GLU A 54 9.28 15.77 -2.03
N LEU A 55 9.47 14.59 -2.62
CA LEU A 55 9.40 13.33 -1.85
C LEU A 55 10.60 13.15 -0.94
N LEU A 56 11.76 13.63 -1.36
CA LEU A 56 13.01 13.44 -0.63
C LEU A 56 13.14 14.34 0.61
N LEU A 57 12.19 15.27 0.81
CA LEU A 57 12.14 16.08 2.03
C LEU A 57 11.74 15.26 3.26
N SER A 58 10.92 14.22 3.08
CA SER A 58 10.38 13.42 4.19
C SER A 58 10.83 11.96 4.14
N TRP A 59 11.14 11.43 2.96
CA TRP A 59 11.46 10.02 2.78
C TRP A 59 12.79 9.83 2.08
N THR A 60 13.52 8.79 2.49
CA THR A 60 14.74 8.37 1.78
C THR A 60 14.37 7.56 0.54
N PRO A 61 15.28 7.42 -0.45
CA PRO A 61 15.03 6.52 -1.58
C PRO A 61 14.69 5.09 -1.15
N GLU A 62 15.30 4.59 -0.08
CA GLU A 62 15.03 3.26 0.45
C GLU A 62 13.61 3.14 1.00
N GLN A 63 13.10 4.17 1.67
CA GLN A 63 11.72 4.19 2.16
C GLN A 63 10.71 4.27 1.01
N LEU A 64 11.02 5.05 -0.03
CA LEU A 64 10.18 5.17 -1.20
C LEU A 64 10.15 3.90 -2.04
N ASP A 65 11.16 3.05 -1.92
CA ASP A 65 11.23 1.77 -2.61
C ASP A 65 10.13 0.78 -2.19
N TYR A 66 9.47 1.03 -1.07
CA TYR A 66 8.29 0.27 -0.62
C TYR A 66 6.97 0.83 -1.17
N MET A 67 7.00 1.95 -1.87
CA MET A 67 5.80 2.59 -2.44
C MET A 67 5.82 2.43 -3.96
N HIS A 68 4.75 1.85 -4.50
CA HIS A 68 4.61 1.58 -5.92
C HIS A 68 3.23 1.98 -6.41
N ASP A 69 3.03 1.97 -7.72
CA ASP A 69 1.76 2.28 -8.35
C ASP A 69 0.82 1.06 -8.42
N VAL A 70 -0.39 1.30 -8.92
CA VAL A 70 -1.41 0.25 -9.09
C VAL A 70 -0.93 -0.86 -10.02
N SER A 71 -0.21 -0.54 -11.09
CA SER A 71 0.32 -1.54 -12.03
C SER A 71 1.27 -2.50 -11.36
N TYR A 72 2.20 -1.99 -10.57
CA TYR A 72 3.14 -2.82 -9.81
C TYR A 72 2.41 -3.79 -8.88
N TRP A 73 1.48 -3.27 -8.07
CA TRP A 73 0.78 -4.09 -7.10
C TRP A 73 -0.17 -5.08 -7.76
N THR A 74 -0.77 -4.72 -8.89
CA THR A 74 -1.59 -5.64 -9.67
C THR A 74 -0.76 -6.84 -10.14
N ASP A 75 0.43 -6.59 -10.68
CA ASP A 75 1.32 -7.64 -11.11
C ASP A 75 1.77 -8.53 -9.93
N MET A 76 2.12 -7.93 -8.80
CA MET A 76 2.58 -8.66 -7.63
C MET A 76 1.50 -9.57 -7.05
N VAL A 77 0.28 -9.05 -6.81
CA VAL A 77 -0.78 -9.85 -6.21
C VAL A 77 -1.37 -10.88 -7.17
N SER A 78 -1.26 -10.62 -8.47
CA SER A 78 -1.70 -11.58 -9.51
C SER A 78 -0.85 -12.85 -9.55
N LYS A 79 0.33 -12.84 -8.96
CA LYS A 79 1.17 -14.04 -8.81
C LYS A 79 0.67 -14.98 -7.72
N CYS A 80 -0.24 -14.53 -6.87
CA CYS A 80 -0.87 -15.34 -5.83
C CYS A 80 -1.73 -16.43 -6.46
N ARG A 81 -1.51 -17.67 -6.06
CA ARG A 81 -2.23 -18.84 -6.61
C ARG A 81 -3.49 -19.18 -5.81
N GLY A 82 -3.47 -18.91 -4.51
CA GLY A 82 -4.52 -19.30 -3.58
C GLY A 82 -5.67 -18.31 -3.47
N ALA A 83 -5.63 -17.19 -4.17
CA ALA A 83 -6.67 -16.17 -4.11
C ALA A 83 -6.97 -15.58 -5.47
N LYS A 84 -8.21 -15.07 -5.60
CA LYS A 84 -8.64 -14.29 -6.74
C LYS A 84 -8.50 -12.81 -6.41
N VAL A 85 -7.87 -12.06 -7.29
CA VAL A 85 -7.76 -10.60 -7.16
C VAL A 85 -9.09 -9.97 -7.58
N LEU A 86 -9.74 -9.27 -6.66
CA LEU A 86 -11.01 -8.59 -6.93
C LEU A 86 -10.79 -7.13 -7.32
N THR A 87 -9.89 -6.45 -6.64
CA THR A 87 -9.66 -5.02 -6.84
C THR A 87 -8.21 -4.67 -6.52
N VAL A 88 -7.59 -3.85 -7.35
CA VAL A 88 -6.36 -3.10 -7.05
C VAL A 88 -6.55 -1.70 -7.64
N GLU A 89 -6.78 -0.70 -6.79
CA GLU A 89 -7.06 0.66 -7.26
C GLU A 89 -6.66 1.72 -6.25
N GLN A 90 -6.52 2.95 -6.72
CA GLN A 90 -6.36 4.10 -5.84
C GLN A 90 -7.65 4.30 -5.04
N MET A 91 -7.51 4.54 -3.74
CA MET A 91 -8.66 4.82 -2.87
C MET A 91 -9.31 6.14 -3.26
N GLN A 92 -10.63 6.17 -3.33
CA GLN A 92 -11.38 7.39 -3.60
C GLN A 92 -11.20 8.43 -2.49
N SER A 93 -11.01 7.97 -1.26
CA SER A 93 -10.77 8.80 -0.07
C SER A 93 -9.29 9.17 0.12
N ASN A 94 -8.48 9.11 -0.93
CA ASN A 94 -7.04 9.31 -0.81
C ASN A 94 -6.65 10.62 -0.12
N GLU A 95 -7.29 11.73 -0.49
CA GLU A 95 -7.01 13.04 0.13
C GLU A 95 -7.38 13.06 1.61
N GLU A 96 -8.53 12.49 1.96
CA GLU A 96 -8.98 12.40 3.34
C GLU A 96 -8.03 11.57 4.20
N VAL A 97 -7.59 10.43 3.69
CA VAL A 97 -6.66 9.55 4.39
C VAL A 97 -5.36 10.28 4.70
N TRP A 98 -4.78 10.97 3.73
CA TRP A 98 -3.56 11.75 3.97
C TRP A 98 -3.80 12.92 4.93
N THR A 99 -4.92 13.61 4.80
CA THR A 99 -5.29 14.72 5.71
C THR A 99 -5.39 14.21 7.14
N ASP A 100 -6.09 13.11 7.37
CA ASP A 100 -6.24 12.52 8.70
C ASP A 100 -4.90 12.04 9.27
N ARG A 101 -4.07 11.39 8.44
CA ARG A 101 -2.74 10.95 8.84
C ARG A 101 -1.85 12.10 9.26
N LEU A 102 -1.84 13.18 8.49
CA LEU A 102 -1.00 14.34 8.75
C LEU A 102 -1.50 15.21 9.91
N ALA A 103 -2.76 15.07 10.29
CA ALA A 103 -3.34 15.75 11.44
C ALA A 103 -2.91 15.14 12.78
N GLN A 104 -2.30 13.94 12.76
CA GLN A 104 -1.82 13.28 13.97
C GLN A 104 -0.63 14.04 14.58
N ASP A 105 -0.54 14.00 15.91
CA ASP A 105 0.55 14.62 16.65
C ASP A 105 1.61 13.58 17.02
N ASN A 106 2.30 13.07 16.00
CA ASN A 106 3.39 12.09 16.16
C ASN A 106 4.53 12.43 15.21
N GLU A 107 5.71 11.85 15.46
CA GLU A 107 6.92 12.13 14.70
C GLU A 107 6.82 11.79 13.21
N TYR A 108 6.06 10.74 12.86
CA TYR A 108 5.89 10.32 11.46
C TYR A 108 5.06 11.33 10.69
N ALA A 109 3.94 11.79 11.27
CA ALA A 109 3.10 12.80 10.65
C ALA A 109 3.84 14.14 10.49
N VAL A 110 4.59 14.55 11.50
CA VAL A 110 5.40 15.78 11.44
C VAL A 110 6.45 15.68 10.32
N GLY A 111 7.13 14.55 10.21
CA GLY A 111 8.11 14.31 9.14
C GLY A 111 7.46 14.35 7.75
N ASP A 112 6.33 13.67 7.59
CA ASP A 112 5.64 13.55 6.31
C ASP A 112 5.08 14.90 5.80
N ARG A 113 4.72 15.81 6.70
CA ARG A 113 4.19 17.13 6.33
C ARG A 113 5.14 17.94 5.44
N ARG A 114 6.44 17.78 5.62
CA ARG A 114 7.44 18.51 4.83
C ARG A 114 7.27 18.26 3.33
N SER A 115 7.16 17.00 2.95
CA SER A 115 6.95 16.62 1.55
C SER A 115 5.55 17.00 1.09
N MET A 116 4.52 16.76 1.91
CA MET A 116 3.14 17.06 1.52
C MET A 116 2.91 18.54 1.33
N ASP A 117 3.49 19.40 2.19
CA ASP A 117 3.42 20.85 2.04
C ASP A 117 4.15 21.33 0.77
N ALA A 118 5.17 20.62 0.32
CA ALA A 118 5.88 20.90 -0.91
C ALA A 118 5.18 20.38 -2.19
N GLY A 119 4.02 19.72 -2.04
CA GLY A 119 3.22 19.23 -3.18
C GLY A 119 3.39 17.76 -3.50
N ALA A 120 3.93 16.97 -2.58
CA ALA A 120 4.14 15.53 -2.80
C ALA A 120 2.84 14.75 -3.05
N GLY A 121 1.69 15.29 -2.66
CA GLY A 121 0.38 14.66 -2.86
C GLY A 121 0.02 14.38 -4.32
N LYS A 122 0.64 15.05 -5.27
CA LYS A 122 0.46 14.76 -6.71
C LYS A 122 1.20 13.49 -7.15
N TYR A 123 2.13 12.98 -6.35
CA TYR A 123 2.90 11.78 -6.64
C TYR A 123 2.47 10.58 -5.81
N LEU A 124 1.86 10.81 -4.65
CA LEU A 124 1.51 9.77 -3.68
C LEU A 124 0.01 9.54 -3.62
N ASN A 125 -0.36 8.31 -3.29
CA ASN A 125 -1.74 7.92 -3.08
C ASN A 125 -1.83 6.87 -1.96
N PHE A 126 -3.06 6.45 -1.66
CA PHE A 126 -3.33 5.19 -0.97
C PHE A 126 -4.00 4.24 -1.95
N ILE A 127 -3.58 2.98 -1.90
CA ILE A 127 -4.05 1.92 -2.80
C ILE A 127 -4.77 0.89 -1.96
N LYS A 128 -5.95 0.46 -2.42
CA LYS A 128 -6.66 -0.67 -1.83
C LYS A 128 -6.49 -1.90 -2.71
N ILE A 129 -6.30 -3.03 -2.04
CA ILE A 129 -6.20 -4.35 -2.67
C ILE A 129 -7.21 -5.24 -1.97
N VAL A 130 -8.06 -5.91 -2.74
CA VAL A 130 -9.04 -6.85 -2.21
C VAL A 130 -8.86 -8.19 -2.92
N LEU A 131 -8.68 -9.23 -2.13
CA LEU A 131 -8.52 -10.60 -2.60
C LEU A 131 -9.57 -11.48 -1.94
N GLN A 132 -9.97 -12.54 -2.65
CA GLN A 132 -10.82 -13.58 -2.08
C GLN A 132 -10.11 -14.92 -2.19
N LYS A 133 -9.96 -15.63 -1.07
CA LYS A 133 -9.33 -16.94 -1.04
C LYS A 133 -10.20 -17.95 -1.79
N LYS A 134 -9.55 -18.71 -2.63
CA LYS A 134 -10.18 -19.83 -3.37
C LYS A 134 -10.58 -20.99 -2.45
#